data_958daf52206599554b4e768bf3892494
#
_entry.id   958daf52206599554b4e768bf3892494
#
_cell.length_a   1.000
_cell.length_b   1.000
_cell.length_c   1.000
_cell.angle_alpha   90.00
_cell.angle_beta   90.00
_cell.angle_gamma   90.00
#
_symmetry.space_group_name_H-M   'P 1'
#
loop_
_entity.id
_entity.type
_entity.pdbx_description
1 polymer ?
#
loop_
_entity_poly.entity_id
_entity_poly.type
_entity_poly.pdbx_seq_one_letter_code
_entity_poly.pdbx_strand_id
1 'polypeptide(L)' 'MAWHIKKTSIISSDIVYYKGNNSWTATYNDRSTYTSQANAKAENYIWDKKTSNGWDVTAVNEG' A
#
# COMPACT_ATOMS: atom_id res chain seq x y z
N MET A 1 1.04 -14.53 9.14
CA MET A 1 1.78 -13.46 8.47
C MET A 1 0.83 -12.50 7.83
N ALA A 2 1.15 -11.24 7.87
CA ALA A 2 0.30 -10.20 7.33
C ALA A 2 1.04 -9.41 6.27
N TRP A 3 0.30 -8.87 5.34
CA TRP A 3 0.80 -7.99 4.29
C TRP A 3 -0.01 -6.71 4.32
N HIS A 4 0.61 -5.61 3.96
CA HIS A 4 -0.12 -4.37 3.73
C HIS A 4 0.42 -3.69 2.48
N ILE A 5 -0.31 -2.70 1.99
CA ILE A 5 0.08 -1.94 0.81
C ILE A 5 0.43 -0.54 1.27
N LYS A 6 1.62 -0.08 0.86
CA LYS A 6 2.02 1.28 1.13
C LYS A 6 2.44 1.97 -0.16
N LYS A 7 2.36 3.27 -0.17
CA LYS A 7 2.96 4.05 -1.25
C LYS A 7 3.80 5.16 -0.65
N THR A 8 4.92 5.43 -1.30
CA THR A 8 5.87 6.45 -0.88
C THR A 8 5.93 7.51 -1.96
N SER A 9 5.83 8.77 -1.57
CA SER A 9 6.00 9.87 -2.52
C SER A 9 7.44 9.88 -3.01
N ILE A 10 7.65 9.93 -4.33
CA ILE A 10 8.99 10.02 -4.89
C ILE A 10 9.54 11.42 -4.79
N ILE A 11 8.74 12.40 -4.38
CA ILE A 11 9.14 13.79 -4.27
C ILE A 11 9.46 14.15 -2.82
N SER A 12 8.54 13.83 -1.89
CA SER A 12 8.65 14.27 -0.50
C SER A 12 9.00 13.15 0.48
N SER A 13 9.03 11.89 0.02
CA SER A 13 9.26 10.71 0.86
C SER A 13 8.17 10.45 1.87
N ASP A 14 7.01 11.08 1.74
CA ASP A 14 5.87 10.79 2.58
C ASP A 14 5.37 9.37 2.30
N ILE A 15 4.91 8.69 3.36
CA ILE A 15 4.41 7.33 3.26
C ILE A 15 2.97 7.29 3.72
N VAL A 16 2.11 6.65 2.93
CA VAL A 16 0.73 6.38 3.33
C VAL A 16 0.42 4.91 3.09
N TYR A 17 -0.58 4.42 3.78
CA TYR A 17 -0.96 3.00 3.76
C TYR A 17 -2.36 2.85 3.22
N TYR A 18 -2.59 1.78 2.46
CA TYR A 18 -3.90 1.52 1.89
C TYR A 18 -4.84 1.03 3.00
N LYS A 19 -6.02 1.64 3.09
CA LYS A 19 -7.00 1.24 4.09
C LYS A 19 -8.26 0.63 3.48
N GLY A 20 -8.25 0.36 2.16
CA GLY A 20 -9.38 -0.23 1.46
C GLY A 20 -10.28 0.84 0.84
N ASN A 21 -11.19 0.40 -0.02
CA ASN A 21 -12.16 1.27 -0.68
C ASN A 21 -11.52 2.46 -1.40
N ASN A 22 -10.37 2.22 -2.03
CA ASN A 22 -9.60 3.25 -2.74
C ASN A 22 -9.17 4.41 -1.84
N SER A 23 -9.00 4.15 -0.55
CA SER A 23 -8.59 5.15 0.43
C SER A 23 -7.22 4.87 0.99
N TRP A 24 -6.52 5.92 1.38
CA TRP A 24 -5.17 5.83 1.95
C TRP A 24 -5.13 6.60 3.26
N THR A 25 -4.26 6.19 4.16
CA THR A 25 -4.11 6.84 5.45
C THR A 25 -2.64 6.97 5.82
N ALA A 26 -2.29 8.08 6.47
CA ALA A 26 -0.95 8.24 7.01
C ALA A 26 -0.78 7.49 8.34
N THR A 27 -1.87 7.04 8.95
CA THR A 27 -1.85 6.36 10.23
C THR A 27 -1.59 4.88 10.03
N TYR A 28 -0.45 4.39 10.50
CA TYR A 28 -0.06 3.00 10.33
C TYR A 28 -1.10 2.04 10.89
N ASN A 29 -1.68 2.36 12.05
CA ASN A 29 -2.64 1.47 12.70
C ASN A 29 -3.99 1.37 11.96
N ASP A 30 -4.25 2.27 11.04
CA ASP A 30 -5.49 2.24 10.26
C ASP A 30 -5.36 1.48 8.95
N ARG A 31 -4.18 0.96 8.66
CA ARG A 31 -3.95 0.24 7.41
C ARG A 31 -4.76 -1.05 7.33
N SER A 32 -5.14 -1.43 6.12
CA SER A 32 -5.72 -2.75 5.88
C SER A 32 -4.62 -3.79 5.79
N THR A 33 -4.89 -4.99 6.31
CA THR A 33 -3.95 -6.10 6.23
C THR A 33 -4.53 -7.24 5.42
N TYR A 34 -3.65 -8.05 4.84
CA TYR A 34 -4.01 -9.15 3.97
C TYR A 34 -3.22 -10.37 4.36
N THR A 35 -3.74 -11.56 4.04
CA THR A 35 -3.10 -12.81 4.42
C THR A 35 -1.98 -13.21 3.48
N SER A 36 -1.94 -12.64 2.28
CA SER A 36 -0.91 -12.96 1.30
C SER A 36 -0.67 -11.78 0.38
N GLN A 37 0.48 -11.79 -0.29
CA GLN A 37 0.79 -10.78 -1.29
C GLN A 37 -0.24 -10.79 -2.43
N ALA A 38 -0.69 -11.98 -2.83
CA ALA A 38 -1.67 -12.08 -3.90
C ALA A 38 -3.00 -11.42 -3.51
N ASN A 39 -3.44 -11.58 -2.26
CA ASN A 39 -4.64 -10.91 -1.79
C ASN A 39 -4.48 -9.40 -1.75
N ALA A 40 -3.31 -8.92 -1.33
CA ALA A 40 -3.04 -7.48 -1.33
C ALA A 40 -3.09 -6.91 -2.75
N LYS A 41 -2.50 -7.60 -3.70
CA LYS A 41 -2.50 -7.16 -5.10
C LYS A 41 -3.90 -7.15 -5.68
N ALA A 42 -4.71 -8.17 -5.36
CA ALA A 42 -6.07 -8.26 -5.87
C ALA A 42 -6.95 -7.13 -5.34
N GLU A 43 -6.69 -6.69 -4.11
CA GLU A 43 -7.48 -5.62 -3.50
C GLU A 43 -7.18 -4.26 -4.10
N ASN A 44 -5.93 -4.03 -4.51
CA ASN A 44 -5.54 -2.74 -5.05
C ASN A 44 -4.89 -2.91 -6.42
N TYR A 45 -5.66 -2.71 -7.47
CA TYR A 45 -5.20 -2.94 -8.84
C TYR A 45 -4.06 -2.01 -9.27
N ILE A 46 -3.80 -0.95 -8.54
CA ILE A 46 -2.74 -0.01 -8.90
C ILE A 46 -1.41 -0.32 -8.22
N TRP A 47 -1.36 -1.38 -7.43
CA TRP A 47 -0.18 -1.66 -6.62
C TRP A 47 1.09 -1.89 -7.46
N ASP A 48 0.94 -2.45 -8.63
CA ASP A 48 2.07 -2.75 -9.50
C ASP A 48 2.38 -1.62 -10.49
N LYS A 49 1.69 -0.50 -10.37
CA LYS A 49 1.95 0.68 -11.20
C LYS A 49 2.85 1.63 -10.44
N LYS A 50 4.11 1.25 -10.34
CA LYS A 50 5.10 2.04 -9.60
C LYS A 50 5.20 3.43 -10.19
N THR A 51 5.49 4.39 -9.33
CA THR A 51 5.65 5.80 -9.68
C THR A 51 4.43 6.43 -10.34
N SER A 52 3.28 5.75 -10.28
CA SER A 52 2.05 6.33 -10.79
C SER A 52 1.70 7.58 -9.98
N ASN A 53 1.46 8.69 -10.66
CA ASN A 53 1.13 9.97 -10.02
C ASN A 53 2.17 10.43 -8.99
N GLY A 54 3.43 10.06 -9.18
CA GLY A 54 4.49 10.47 -8.26
C GLY A 54 4.61 9.60 -7.01
N TRP A 55 4.03 8.41 -7.02
CA TRP A 55 4.07 7.48 -5.90
C TRP A 55 4.69 6.15 -6.30
N ASP A 56 5.38 5.54 -5.35
CA ASP A 56 5.94 4.19 -5.50
C ASP A 56 5.13 3.25 -4.62
N VAL A 57 4.30 2.42 -5.23
CA VAL A 57 3.36 1.54 -4.53
C VAL A 57 3.97 0.16 -4.37
N THR A 58 3.90 -0.39 -3.17
CA THR A 58 4.47 -1.72 -2.91
C THR A 58 3.67 -2.45 -1.83
N ALA A 59 3.70 -3.77 -1.90
CA ALA A 59 3.18 -4.62 -0.84
C ALA A 59 4.30 -5.00 0.12
N VAL A 60 4.02 -4.95 1.41
CA VAL A 60 5.01 -5.16 2.46
C VAL A 60 4.61 -6.36 3.30
N ASN A 61 5.55 -7.28 3.49
CA ASN A 61 5.37 -8.42 4.38
C ASN A 61 5.68 -7.99 5.81
N GLU A 62 4.70 -8.16 6.68
CA GLU A 62 4.85 -7.74 8.07
C GLU A 62 5.45 -8.83 8.97
N GLY A 63 5.74 -9.98 8.40
CA GLY A 63 6.33 -11.07 9.18
C GLY A 63 5.43 -12.28 9.36
#